data_edd1a3709be51a06ecd8100af7c56a70
#
_entry.id   edd1a3709be51a06ecd8100af7c56a70
#
_cell.length_a   1.000
_cell.length_b   1.000
_cell.length_c   1.000
_cell.angle_alpha   90.00
_cell.angle_beta   90.00
_cell.angle_gamma   90.00
#
_symmetry.space_group_name_H-M   'P 1'
#
loop_
_entity.id
_entity.type
_entity.pdbx_description
1 polymer ?
#
loop_
_entity_poly.entity_id
_entity_poly.type
_entity_poly.pdbx_seq_one_letter_code
_entity_poly.pdbx_strand_id
1 'polypeptide(L)' 'MLESNKFSVLVVDDTPENIDILAGILKSDYEVIAAPSGEIALKIAQSATPPDLIL' A
#
# COMPACT_ATOMS: atom_id res chain seq x y z
N MET A 1 -10.88 11.46 18.43
CA MET A 1 -10.55 10.89 17.81
C MET A 1 -9.64 11.15 17.00
N LEU A 2 -8.94 10.79 16.73
CA LEU A 2 -8.33 11.05 15.91
C LEU A 2 -8.13 10.20 15.00
N GLU A 3 -8.37 10.37 13.93
CA GLU A 3 -8.14 9.46 12.97
C GLU A 3 -6.79 9.61 12.43
N SER A 4 -6.35 8.62 11.69
CA SER A 4 -5.03 8.66 11.11
C SER A 4 -4.97 9.70 10.00
N ASN A 5 -3.94 10.49 9.99
CA ASN A 5 -3.67 11.39 8.89
C ASN A 5 -2.60 10.86 7.96
N LYS A 6 -2.32 9.56 8.02
CA LYS A 6 -1.29 8.98 7.20
C LYS A 6 -1.73 8.89 5.75
N PHE A 7 -0.81 9.16 4.84
CA PHE A 7 -1.02 8.89 3.44
C PHE A 7 -0.98 7.38 3.21
N SER A 8 -1.70 6.92 2.22
CA SER A 8 -1.71 5.50 1.87
C SER A 8 -0.73 5.24 0.74
N VAL A 9 0.02 4.16 0.89
CA VAL A 9 1.04 3.75 -0.07
C VAL A 9 0.70 2.34 -0.53
N LEU A 10 0.61 2.16 -1.83
CA LEU A 10 0.38 0.85 -2.42
C LEU A 10 1.72 0.26 -2.82
N VAL A 11 2.05 -0.88 -2.23
CA VAL A 11 3.29 -1.60 -2.54
C VAL A 11 2.94 -2.77 -3.44
N VAL A 12 3.51 -2.78 -4.64
CA VAL A 12 3.23 -3.82 -5.63
C VAL A 12 4.48 -4.67 -5.83
N ASP A 13 4.40 -5.95 -5.50
CA ASP A 13 5.52 -6.86 -5.67
C ASP A 13 4.98 -8.27 -5.63
N ASP A 14 5.50 -9.15 -6.50
CA ASP A 14 5.07 -10.53 -6.53
C ASP A 14 5.80 -11.38 -5.49
N THR A 15 6.72 -10.80 -4.74
CA THR A 15 7.46 -11.51 -3.71
C THR A 15 6.96 -11.06 -2.34
N PRO A 16 6.28 -11.94 -1.59
CA PRO A 16 5.71 -11.53 -0.31
C PRO A 16 6.74 -11.00 0.68
N GLU A 17 7.96 -11.53 0.66
CA GLU A 17 9.00 -11.06 1.58
C GLU A 17 9.36 -9.62 1.34
N ASN A 18 9.38 -9.19 0.07
CA ASN A 18 9.67 -7.79 -0.25
C ASN A 18 8.57 -6.88 0.27
N ILE A 19 7.32 -7.32 0.13
CA ILE A 19 6.19 -6.56 0.65
C ILE A 19 6.30 -6.42 2.17
N ASP A 20 6.65 -7.51 2.85
CA ASP A 20 6.78 -7.48 4.31
C ASP A 20 7.88 -6.52 4.75
N ILE A 21 8.99 -6.51 4.05
CA ILE A 21 10.11 -5.63 4.39
C ILE A 21 9.70 -4.17 4.21
N LEU A 22 9.12 -3.86 3.07
CA LEU A 22 8.71 -2.48 2.79
C LEU A 22 7.61 -2.02 3.72
N ALA A 23 6.63 -2.88 3.99
CA ALA A 23 5.56 -2.54 4.92
C ALA A 23 6.12 -2.28 6.31
N GLY A 24 7.09 -3.08 6.73
CA GLY A 24 7.71 -2.88 8.03
C GLY A 24 8.42 -1.54 8.16
N ILE A 25 9.02 -1.08 7.06
CA ILE A 25 9.71 0.20 7.06
C ILE A 25 8.71 1.37 7.02
N LEU A 26 7.64 1.22 6.25
CA LEU A 26 6.75 2.34 5.96
C LEU A 26 5.59 2.49 6.93
N LYS A 27 5.25 1.44 7.66
CA LYS A 27 3.98 1.41 8.40
C LYS A 27 3.88 2.44 9.50
N SER A 28 5.00 2.94 10.02
CA SER A 28 4.93 3.93 11.08
C SER A 28 4.55 5.31 10.54
N ASP A 29 4.81 5.58 9.26
CA ASP A 29 4.54 6.88 8.66
C ASP A 29 3.43 6.84 7.63
N TYR A 30 3.10 5.66 7.11
CA TYR A 30 2.14 5.52 6.02
C TYR A 30 1.19 4.36 6.29
N GLU A 31 0.01 4.46 5.70
CA GLU A 31 -0.89 3.33 5.66
C GLU A 31 -0.50 2.48 4.47
N VAL A 32 -0.06 1.26 4.70
CA VAL A 32 0.49 0.41 3.65
C VAL A 32 -0.58 -0.55 3.14
N ILE A 33 -0.75 -0.57 1.83
CA ILE A 33 -1.63 -1.50 1.14
C ILE A 33 -0.75 -2.35 0.25
N ALA A 34 -0.93 -3.66 0.29
CA ALA A 34 -0.09 -4.57 -0.46
C ALA A 34 -0.85 -5.17 -1.63
N ALA A 35 -0.19 -5.26 -2.78
CA ALA A 35 -0.75 -5.93 -3.95
C ALA A 35 0.30 -6.87 -4.50
N PRO A 36 0.02 -8.17 -4.52
CA PRO A 36 0.98 -9.15 -5.02
C PRO A 36 1.07 -9.22 -6.53
N SER A 37 0.25 -8.46 -7.24
CA SER A 37 0.29 -8.47 -8.70
C SER A 37 -0.20 -7.13 -9.23
N GLY A 38 0.14 -6.86 -10.50
CA GLY A 38 -0.31 -5.66 -11.16
C GLY A 38 -1.82 -5.60 -11.32
N GLU A 39 -2.46 -6.76 -11.52
CA GLU A 39 -3.91 -6.82 -11.64
C GLU A 39 -4.60 -6.33 -10.38
N ILE A 40 -4.13 -6.81 -9.24
CA ILE A 40 -4.71 -6.41 -7.96
C ILE A 40 -4.40 -4.94 -7.70
N ALA A 41 -3.20 -4.51 -8.07
CA ALA A 41 -2.83 -3.10 -7.93
C ALA A 41 -3.75 -2.19 -8.72
N LEU A 42 -4.10 -2.59 -9.95
CA LEU A 42 -5.01 -1.81 -10.77
C LEU A 42 -6.39 -1.71 -10.13
N LYS A 43 -6.88 -2.81 -9.57
CA LYS A 43 -8.18 -2.81 -8.91
C LYS A 43 -8.19 -1.84 -7.73
N ILE A 44 -7.11 -1.85 -6.96
CA ILE A 44 -6.99 -0.96 -5.82
C ILE A 44 -6.91 0.49 -6.28
N ALA A 45 -6.13 0.75 -7.31
CA ALA A 45 -5.97 2.11 -7.83
C ALA A 45 -7.26 2.68 -8.40
N GLN A 46 -8.15 1.80 -8.88
CA GLN A 46 -9.42 2.21 -9.46
C GLN A 46 -10.57 2.16 -8.45
N SER A 47 -10.27 1.84 -7.20
CA SER A 47 -11.30 1.73 -6.18
C SER A 47 -11.80 3.11 -5.75
N ALA A 48 -12.82 3.11 -4.88
CA ALA A 48 -13.37 4.36 -4.36
C ALA A 48 -12.38 5.11 -3.50
N THR A 49 -11.41 4.41 -2.93
CA THR A 49 -10.38 5.03 -2.09
C THR A 49 -9.01 4.64 -2.60
N PRO A 50 -8.57 5.24 -3.71
CA PRO A 50 -7.26 4.89 -4.28
C PRO A 50 -6.13 5.34 -3.37
N PRO A 51 -4.96 4.70 -3.49
CA PRO A 51 -3.81 5.09 -2.67
C PRO A 51 -3.28 6.45 -3.11
N ASP A 52 -2.56 7.09 -2.20
CA ASP A 52 -1.92 8.36 -2.50
C ASP A 52 -0.64 8.16 -3.31
N LEU A 53 0.01 7.01 -3.13
CA LEU A 53 1.28 6.75 -3.77
C LEU A 53 1.38 5.27 -4.11
N ILE A 54 2.07 4.96 -5.20
CA ILE A 54 2.29 3.58 -5.64
C ILE A 54 3.79 3.35 -5.77
N LEU A 55 4.25 2.28 -5.15
CA LEU A 55 5.65 1.87 -5.26
C LEU A 55 5.80 0.61 -6.09
#